data_63c42bed959fbd47d24c30b807adb835
#
_entry.id   63c42bed959fbd47d24c30b807adb835
#
_cell.length_a   1.000
_cell.length_b   1.000
_cell.length_c   1.000
_cell.angle_alpha   90.00
_cell.angle_beta   90.00
_cell.angle_gamma   90.00
#
_symmetry.space_group_name_H-M   'P 1'
#
loop_
_entity.id
_entity.type
_entity.pdbx_description
1 polymer ?
#
loop_
_entity_poly.entity_id
_entity_poly.type
_entity_poly.pdbx_seq_one_letter_code
_entity_poly.pdbx_strand_id
1 'polypeptide(L)'
;SYMSAAPLNPSYKKSEYEFYLKDLNPKIVIVEKNSTNLVVEAAHKLGIEICEIKKIDRAPDGIFNLYNSSKSFQISDEDDEALVLHTSGTTSRPKVVPLTNKNIYSSAVNISKTLKLTSSDHCYNIMPLFHIHGLIAILSSSMYAGSSVYTSVGFNALQFLDKAKKENITWYSGVPTMHQGILMRAKKNMEQAKNLSLRFIRSSSASLPPAVSYTHLTLPTKST
;
A
#
# COMPACT_ATOMS: atom_id res chain seq x y z
N SER A 1 -10.31 -15.73 -6.68
CA SER A 1 -11.10 -16.08 -5.49
C SER A 1 -12.39 -15.28 -5.50
N TYR A 2 -13.51 -15.89 -5.17
CA TYR A 2 -14.81 -15.22 -5.04
C TYR A 2 -14.92 -14.34 -3.78
N MET A 3 -13.83 -13.79 -3.29
CA MET A 3 -13.85 -12.93 -2.11
C MET A 3 -13.26 -11.59 -2.46
N SER A 4 -14.02 -10.53 -2.19
CA SER A 4 -13.50 -9.16 -2.20
C SER A 4 -12.70 -8.91 -0.94
N ALA A 5 -11.54 -8.28 -1.09
CA ALA A 5 -10.72 -7.82 0.03
C ALA A 5 -11.14 -6.41 0.45
N ALA A 6 -11.27 -6.16 1.74
CA ALA A 6 -11.54 -4.83 2.29
C ALA A 6 -10.49 -4.47 3.36
N PRO A 7 -9.29 -4.00 2.96
CA PRO A 7 -8.23 -3.68 3.91
C PRO A 7 -8.61 -2.46 4.75
N LEU A 8 -8.49 -2.59 6.06
CA LEU A 8 -8.79 -1.54 7.03
C LEU A 8 -7.51 -0.96 7.65
N ASN A 9 -7.58 0.27 8.09
CA ASN A 9 -6.48 0.91 8.81
C ASN A 9 -6.25 0.20 10.16
N PRO A 10 -5.05 -0.36 10.42
CA PRO A 10 -4.76 -1.07 11.65
C PRO A 10 -4.76 -0.19 12.90
N SER A 11 -4.78 1.13 12.74
CA SER A 11 -4.80 2.10 13.83
C SER A 11 -6.20 2.62 14.17
N TYR A 12 -7.26 2.04 13.61
CA TYR A 12 -8.63 2.44 13.95
C TYR A 12 -8.96 2.18 15.42
N LYS A 13 -9.78 3.06 15.98
CA LYS A 13 -10.40 2.84 17.28
C LYS A 13 -11.48 1.76 17.17
N LYS A 14 -11.86 1.16 18.29
CA LYS A 14 -12.89 0.12 18.33
C LYS A 14 -14.22 0.56 17.69
N SER A 15 -14.66 1.78 17.96
CA SER A 15 -15.90 2.34 17.37
C SER A 15 -15.82 2.52 15.86
N GLU A 16 -14.62 2.83 15.32
CA GLU A 16 -14.40 2.92 13.89
C GLU A 16 -14.43 1.52 13.24
N TYR A 17 -13.80 0.52 13.87
CA TYR A 17 -13.91 -0.86 13.41
C TYR A 17 -15.35 -1.35 13.41
N GLU A 18 -16.13 -1.11 14.48
CA GLU A 18 -17.53 -1.47 14.54
C GLU A 18 -18.35 -0.80 13.42
N PHE A 19 -18.06 0.45 13.10
CA PHE A 19 -18.68 1.17 11.99
C PHE A 19 -18.35 0.52 10.65
N TYR A 20 -17.05 0.35 10.33
CA TYR A 20 -16.62 -0.21 9.04
C TYR A 20 -17.04 -1.67 8.86
N LEU A 21 -16.96 -2.48 9.90
CA LEU A 21 -17.41 -3.88 9.84
C LEU A 21 -18.92 -4.00 9.62
N LYS A 22 -19.73 -3.11 10.22
CA LYS A 22 -21.18 -3.06 9.94
C LYS A 22 -21.48 -2.63 8.50
N ASP A 23 -20.74 -1.63 7.99
CA ASP A 23 -20.95 -1.07 6.65
C ASP A 23 -20.53 -2.05 5.56
N LEU A 24 -19.42 -2.78 5.76
CA LEU A 24 -18.90 -3.79 4.85
C LEU A 24 -19.64 -5.14 4.93
N ASN A 25 -20.22 -5.46 6.09
CA ASN A 25 -20.83 -6.76 6.39
C ASN A 25 -19.96 -7.96 5.93
N PRO A 26 -18.69 -8.07 6.35
CA PRO A 26 -17.78 -9.07 5.85
C PRO A 26 -18.15 -10.46 6.39
N LYS A 27 -17.89 -11.51 5.61
CA LYS A 27 -18.05 -12.89 6.04
C LYS A 27 -16.98 -13.30 7.06
N ILE A 28 -15.79 -12.70 6.94
CA ILE A 28 -14.62 -13.10 7.72
C ILE A 28 -13.69 -11.91 7.92
N VAL A 29 -13.09 -11.83 9.10
CA VAL A 29 -12.01 -10.89 9.41
C VAL A 29 -10.70 -11.67 9.49
N ILE A 30 -9.71 -11.27 8.68
CA ILE A 30 -8.40 -11.92 8.64
C ILE A 30 -7.42 -11.09 9.48
N VAL A 31 -6.76 -11.73 10.43
CA VAL A 31 -5.79 -11.10 11.34
C VAL A 31 -4.52 -11.95 11.47
N GLU A 32 -3.46 -11.36 11.98
CA GLU A 32 -2.28 -12.11 12.38
C GLU A 32 -2.59 -13.03 13.57
N LYS A 33 -1.86 -14.11 13.67
CA LYS A 33 -1.98 -15.07 14.79
C LYS A 33 -1.77 -14.35 16.12
N ASN A 34 -2.68 -14.60 17.07
CA ASN A 34 -2.69 -13.96 18.40
C ASN A 34 -2.77 -12.43 18.33
N SER A 35 -3.46 -11.87 17.33
CA SER A 35 -3.63 -10.44 17.20
C SER A 35 -4.36 -9.83 18.39
N THR A 36 -3.78 -8.79 18.97
CA THR A 36 -4.41 -7.94 20.00
C THR A 36 -5.06 -6.70 19.43
N ASN A 37 -5.20 -6.62 18.11
CA ASN A 37 -5.83 -5.47 17.45
C ASN A 37 -7.31 -5.36 17.83
N LEU A 38 -7.79 -4.13 18.02
CA LEU A 38 -9.18 -3.84 18.41
C LEU A 38 -10.24 -4.36 17.41
N VAL A 39 -9.82 -4.71 16.17
CA VAL A 39 -10.71 -5.34 15.19
C VAL A 39 -11.22 -6.69 15.68
N VAL A 40 -10.42 -7.43 16.47
CA VAL A 40 -10.80 -8.74 17.03
C VAL A 40 -12.01 -8.58 17.97
N GLU A 41 -11.94 -7.61 18.89
CA GLU A 41 -13.06 -7.33 19.80
C GLU A 41 -14.31 -6.86 19.05
N ALA A 42 -14.13 -6.01 18.01
CA ALA A 42 -15.23 -5.52 17.20
C ALA A 42 -15.90 -6.65 16.42
N ALA A 43 -15.11 -7.57 15.83
CA ALA A 43 -15.59 -8.73 15.10
C ALA A 43 -16.39 -9.67 16.02
N HIS A 44 -15.86 -10.00 17.21
CA HIS A 44 -16.57 -10.82 18.20
C HIS A 44 -17.91 -10.21 18.59
N LYS A 45 -17.95 -8.88 18.86
CA LYS A 45 -19.19 -8.17 19.22
C LYS A 45 -20.24 -8.24 18.11
N LEU A 46 -19.81 -8.31 16.86
CA LEU A 46 -20.70 -8.35 15.69
C LEU A 46 -20.99 -9.79 15.20
N GLY A 47 -20.43 -10.81 15.86
CA GLY A 47 -20.61 -12.20 15.46
C GLY A 47 -19.93 -12.55 14.13
N ILE A 48 -18.88 -11.81 13.74
CA ILE A 48 -18.14 -12.04 12.51
C ILE A 48 -17.03 -13.04 12.78
N GLU A 49 -16.88 -14.03 11.88
CA GLU A 49 -15.84 -15.05 11.94
C GLU A 49 -14.45 -14.43 11.83
N ILE A 50 -13.51 -14.91 12.64
CA ILE A 50 -12.10 -14.49 12.60
C ILE A 50 -11.26 -15.64 12.05
N CYS A 51 -10.43 -15.31 11.07
CA CYS A 51 -9.43 -16.21 10.51
C CYS A 51 -8.02 -15.68 10.81
N GLU A 52 -7.21 -16.49 11.45
CA GLU A 52 -5.81 -16.14 11.70
C GLU A 52 -4.92 -16.57 10.55
N ILE A 53 -3.99 -15.67 10.16
CA ILE A 53 -2.92 -16.01 9.21
C ILE A 53 -1.86 -16.85 9.92
N LYS A 54 -1.58 -18.03 9.36
CA LYS A 54 -0.46 -18.87 9.81
C LYS A 54 0.74 -18.66 8.88
N LYS A 55 1.81 -18.09 9.40
CA LYS A 55 3.09 -18.02 8.69
C LYS A 55 3.59 -19.44 8.43
N ILE A 56 4.08 -19.70 7.22
CA ILE A 56 4.71 -20.98 6.89
C ILE A 56 6.19 -20.88 7.23
N ASP A 57 6.65 -21.75 8.11
CA ASP A 57 8.07 -21.79 8.51
C ASP A 57 8.96 -22.05 7.27
N ARG A 58 10.03 -21.28 7.16
CA ARG A 58 11.00 -21.34 6.05
C ARG A 58 10.45 -21.00 4.66
N ALA A 59 9.20 -20.54 4.53
CA ALA A 59 8.71 -20.01 3.26
C ALA A 59 9.22 -18.56 3.06
N PRO A 60 9.35 -18.12 1.79
CA PRO A 60 9.61 -16.71 1.50
C PRO A 60 8.56 -15.79 2.15
N ASP A 61 8.95 -14.57 2.48
CA ASP A 61 8.02 -13.59 3.04
C ASP A 61 6.84 -13.35 2.11
N GLY A 62 5.64 -13.25 2.70
CA GLY A 62 4.38 -13.11 1.97
C GLY A 62 3.66 -14.41 1.65
N ILE A 63 4.27 -15.59 1.89
CA ILE A 63 3.61 -16.87 1.77
C ILE A 63 3.02 -17.28 3.12
N PHE A 64 1.72 -17.53 3.15
CA PHE A 64 0.99 -17.89 4.36
C PHE A 64 -0.17 -18.86 4.04
N ASN A 65 -0.62 -19.59 5.05
CA ASN A 65 -1.85 -20.38 5.01
C ASN A 65 -2.96 -19.65 5.75
N LEU A 66 -4.15 -19.66 5.18
CA LEU A 66 -5.38 -19.35 5.90
C LEU A 66 -5.88 -20.62 6.60
N TYR A 67 -6.22 -20.51 7.87
CA TYR A 67 -6.83 -21.62 8.60
C TYR A 67 -8.15 -22.04 7.91
N ASN A 68 -8.33 -23.35 7.65
CA ASN A 68 -9.52 -23.96 7.05
C ASN A 68 -9.77 -23.71 5.55
N SER A 69 -8.76 -23.40 4.74
CA SER A 69 -8.95 -23.31 3.28
C SER A 69 -8.83 -24.68 2.60
N SER A 70 -9.90 -25.45 2.57
CA SER A 70 -10.00 -26.72 1.81
C SER A 70 -10.85 -26.62 0.55
N LYS A 71 -11.09 -25.42 0.02
CA LYS A 71 -11.97 -25.23 -1.14
C LYS A 71 -11.20 -25.10 -2.44
N SER A 72 -11.73 -25.73 -3.49
CA SER A 72 -11.26 -25.59 -4.87
C SER A 72 -11.20 -24.12 -5.29
N PHE A 73 -10.09 -23.72 -5.92
CA PHE A 73 -9.98 -22.40 -6.52
C PHE A 73 -10.92 -22.29 -7.71
N GLN A 74 -11.79 -21.31 -7.69
CA GLN A 74 -12.48 -20.86 -8.90
C GLN A 74 -11.76 -19.61 -9.42
N ILE A 75 -11.61 -19.56 -10.75
CA ILE A 75 -11.05 -18.38 -11.41
C ILE A 75 -12.11 -17.29 -11.35
N SER A 76 -11.76 -16.13 -10.83
CA SER A 76 -12.66 -14.97 -10.81
C SER A 76 -12.72 -14.31 -12.19
N ASP A 77 -13.89 -13.77 -12.54
CA ASP A 77 -14.13 -13.01 -13.75
C ASP A 77 -13.55 -11.58 -13.65
N GLU A 78 -13.37 -10.92 -14.79
CA GLU A 78 -12.89 -9.55 -14.84
C GLU A 78 -13.82 -8.54 -14.17
N ASP A 79 -15.12 -8.81 -14.18
CA ASP A 79 -16.17 -7.97 -13.60
C ASP A 79 -16.49 -8.32 -12.14
N ASP A 80 -15.89 -9.39 -11.59
CA ASP A 80 -16.03 -9.71 -10.18
C ASP A 80 -15.41 -8.64 -9.30
N GLU A 81 -16.10 -8.30 -8.19
CA GLU A 81 -15.58 -7.40 -7.17
C GLU A 81 -14.37 -8.03 -6.47
N ALA A 82 -13.25 -7.34 -6.48
CA ALA A 82 -11.99 -7.83 -5.91
C ALA A 82 -11.51 -7.03 -4.70
N LEU A 83 -11.84 -5.74 -4.65
CA LEU A 83 -11.37 -4.83 -3.61
C LEU A 83 -12.47 -3.84 -3.25
N VAL A 84 -12.67 -3.63 -1.96
CA VAL A 84 -13.57 -2.61 -1.43
C VAL A 84 -12.78 -1.62 -0.60
N LEU A 85 -12.89 -0.34 -0.93
CA LEU A 85 -12.24 0.74 -0.20
C LEU A 85 -13.29 1.75 0.29
N HIS A 86 -12.99 2.40 1.41
CA HIS A 86 -13.75 3.57 1.86
C HIS A 86 -13.01 4.84 1.45
N THR A 87 -13.75 5.79 0.88
CA THR A 87 -13.20 7.13 0.63
C THR A 87 -13.41 8.01 1.84
N SER A 88 -12.42 8.86 2.15
CA SER A 88 -12.59 10.00 3.05
C SER A 88 -13.44 11.07 2.33
N GLY A 89 -14.75 10.83 2.21
CA GLY A 89 -15.65 11.77 1.54
C GLY A 89 -15.61 13.16 2.20
N THR A 90 -15.86 14.21 1.41
CA THR A 90 -16.09 15.58 1.88
C THR A 90 -17.38 15.70 2.72
N THR A 91 -18.18 14.65 2.78
CA THR A 91 -19.39 14.49 3.58
C THR A 91 -19.06 13.67 4.83
N SER A 92 -19.79 13.88 5.92
CA SER A 92 -19.57 13.29 7.24
C SER A 92 -19.52 11.75 7.30
N ARG A 93 -19.84 11.04 6.23
CA ARG A 93 -19.84 9.57 6.15
C ARG A 93 -18.96 9.07 4.99
N PRO A 94 -17.98 8.18 5.27
CA PRO A 94 -17.18 7.54 4.22
C PRO A 94 -18.08 6.77 3.24
N LYS A 95 -17.73 6.79 1.94
CA LYS A 95 -18.45 6.04 0.91
C LYS A 95 -17.71 4.74 0.61
N VAL A 96 -18.46 3.65 0.51
CA VAL A 96 -17.97 2.35 0.03
C VAL A 96 -17.73 2.44 -1.48
N VAL A 97 -16.56 2.04 -1.94
CA VAL A 97 -16.18 2.01 -3.36
C VAL A 97 -15.72 0.60 -3.69
N PRO A 98 -16.56 -0.21 -4.34
CA PRO A 98 -16.16 -1.50 -4.87
C PRO A 98 -15.34 -1.30 -6.15
N LEU A 99 -14.30 -2.14 -6.31
CA LEU A 99 -13.42 -2.17 -7.47
C LEU A 99 -13.39 -3.60 -8.01
N THR A 100 -13.65 -3.75 -9.32
CA THR A 100 -13.56 -5.05 -10.00
C THR A 100 -12.10 -5.41 -10.32
N ASN A 101 -11.86 -6.68 -10.66
CA ASN A 101 -10.58 -7.13 -11.18
C ASN A 101 -10.13 -6.29 -12.38
N LYS A 102 -11.06 -5.96 -13.29
CA LYS A 102 -10.82 -5.10 -14.45
C LYS A 102 -10.39 -3.69 -14.08
N ASN A 103 -11.01 -3.07 -13.05
CA ASN A 103 -10.63 -1.74 -12.57
C ASN A 103 -9.19 -1.75 -12.04
N ILE A 104 -8.85 -2.75 -11.22
CA ILE A 104 -7.52 -2.90 -10.63
C ILE A 104 -6.47 -3.13 -11.73
N TYR A 105 -6.73 -4.10 -12.63
CA TYR A 105 -5.83 -4.42 -13.73
C TYR A 105 -5.59 -3.23 -14.66
N SER A 106 -6.66 -2.57 -15.13
CA SER A 106 -6.55 -1.41 -16.03
C SER A 106 -5.76 -0.27 -15.39
N SER A 107 -6.00 -0.01 -14.11
CA SER A 107 -5.24 1.01 -13.36
C SER A 107 -3.76 0.64 -13.24
N ALA A 108 -3.45 -0.62 -12.90
CA ALA A 108 -2.09 -1.10 -12.80
C ALA A 108 -1.33 -0.98 -14.14
N VAL A 109 -1.96 -1.38 -15.24
CA VAL A 109 -1.41 -1.26 -16.61
C VAL A 109 -1.12 0.19 -16.97
N ASN A 110 -2.11 1.06 -16.78
CA ASN A 110 -1.99 2.47 -17.17
C ASN A 110 -0.91 3.20 -16.35
N ILE A 111 -0.84 2.95 -15.05
CA ILE A 111 0.18 3.54 -14.18
C ILE A 111 1.56 3.00 -14.55
N SER A 112 1.70 1.69 -14.72
CA SER A 112 2.97 1.07 -15.11
C SER A 112 3.50 1.64 -16.43
N LYS A 113 2.65 1.76 -17.46
CA LYS A 113 3.02 2.36 -18.75
C LYS A 113 3.39 3.84 -18.63
N THR A 114 2.59 4.62 -17.89
CA THR A 114 2.85 6.06 -17.69
C THR A 114 4.17 6.32 -17.00
N LEU A 115 4.50 5.52 -15.99
CA LEU A 115 5.75 5.62 -15.24
C LEU A 115 6.92 4.90 -15.91
N LYS A 116 6.66 4.20 -17.04
CA LYS A 116 7.65 3.37 -17.76
C LYS A 116 8.34 2.40 -16.79
N LEU A 117 7.55 1.70 -15.97
CA LEU A 117 8.08 0.71 -15.05
C LEU A 117 8.59 -0.51 -15.81
N THR A 118 9.67 -1.09 -15.31
CA THR A 118 10.32 -2.29 -15.85
C THR A 118 10.60 -3.29 -14.75
N SER A 119 10.97 -4.51 -15.10
CA SER A 119 11.36 -5.53 -14.13
C SER A 119 12.64 -5.20 -13.33
N SER A 120 13.44 -4.23 -13.79
CA SER A 120 14.62 -3.73 -13.07
C SER A 120 14.29 -2.66 -12.03
N ASP A 121 13.04 -2.17 -11.98
CA ASP A 121 12.64 -1.21 -10.98
C ASP A 121 12.42 -1.86 -9.61
N HIS A 122 12.80 -1.11 -8.58
CA HIS A 122 12.59 -1.47 -7.19
C HIS A 122 11.95 -0.31 -6.44
N CYS A 123 10.69 -0.47 -6.06
CA CYS A 123 9.91 0.58 -5.41
C CYS A 123 10.05 0.52 -3.89
N TYR A 124 10.22 1.66 -3.23
CA TYR A 124 9.95 1.77 -1.81
C TYR A 124 8.50 2.21 -1.58
N ASN A 125 7.64 1.28 -1.20
CA ASN A 125 6.26 1.62 -0.83
C ASN A 125 6.20 2.17 0.59
N ILE A 126 6.10 3.50 0.69
CA ILE A 126 5.93 4.23 1.96
C ILE A 126 4.46 4.57 2.24
N MET A 127 3.56 4.21 1.33
CA MET A 127 2.12 4.44 1.47
C MET A 127 1.44 3.24 2.14
N PRO A 128 0.41 3.49 2.95
CA PRO A 128 -0.32 2.39 3.60
C PRO A 128 -1.08 1.53 2.58
N LEU A 129 -1.10 0.20 2.84
CA LEU A 129 -1.77 -0.78 1.99
C LEU A 129 -3.29 -0.90 2.22
N PHE A 130 -3.89 -0.01 2.99
CA PHE A 130 -5.33 0.17 3.08
C PHE A 130 -5.84 1.38 2.28
N HIS A 131 -4.97 2.01 1.49
CA HIS A 131 -5.31 3.09 0.57
C HIS A 131 -4.96 2.72 -0.86
N ILE A 132 -5.78 3.20 -1.81
CA ILE A 132 -5.61 2.96 -3.24
C ILE A 132 -4.22 3.36 -3.76
N HIS A 133 -3.60 4.39 -3.19
CA HIS A 133 -2.27 4.84 -3.57
C HIS A 133 -1.21 3.74 -3.32
N GLY A 134 -1.18 3.15 -2.13
CA GLY A 134 -0.24 2.07 -1.80
C GLY A 134 -0.56 0.77 -2.53
N LEU A 135 -1.85 0.38 -2.56
CA LEU A 135 -2.30 -0.88 -3.15
C LEU A 135 -2.21 -0.89 -4.68
N ILE A 136 -2.81 0.09 -5.34
CA ILE A 136 -2.96 0.06 -6.79
C ILE A 136 -1.84 0.84 -7.47
N ALA A 137 -1.62 2.09 -7.05
CA ALA A 137 -0.67 2.95 -7.75
C ALA A 137 0.80 2.57 -7.53
N ILE A 138 1.10 1.81 -6.46
CA ILE A 138 2.46 1.31 -6.20
C ILE A 138 2.51 -0.21 -6.38
N LEU A 139 1.83 -0.97 -5.50
CA LEU A 139 1.99 -2.43 -5.47
C LEU A 139 1.53 -3.08 -6.77
N SER A 140 0.26 -2.87 -7.17
CA SER A 140 -0.28 -3.54 -8.37
C SER A 140 0.44 -3.10 -9.65
N SER A 141 0.80 -1.83 -9.79
CA SER A 141 1.53 -1.34 -10.99
C SER A 141 2.95 -1.90 -11.06
N SER A 142 3.63 -2.05 -9.91
CA SER A 142 4.94 -2.69 -9.83
C SER A 142 4.86 -4.17 -10.18
N MET A 143 3.90 -4.89 -9.62
CA MET A 143 3.68 -6.32 -9.93
C MET A 143 3.37 -6.54 -11.40
N TYR A 144 2.54 -5.69 -12.00
CA TYR A 144 2.25 -5.76 -13.44
C TYR A 144 3.52 -5.59 -14.29
N ALA A 145 4.44 -4.71 -13.88
CA ALA A 145 5.70 -4.49 -14.58
C ALA A 145 6.74 -5.60 -14.34
N GLY A 146 6.46 -6.57 -13.46
CA GLY A 146 7.44 -7.57 -13.02
C GLY A 146 8.53 -6.98 -12.13
N SER A 147 8.33 -5.79 -11.57
CA SER A 147 9.26 -5.11 -10.67
C SER A 147 9.06 -5.53 -9.22
N SER A 148 10.02 -5.20 -8.37
CA SER A 148 9.98 -5.52 -6.95
C SER A 148 9.52 -4.35 -6.09
N VAL A 149 8.98 -4.66 -4.90
CA VAL A 149 8.49 -3.66 -3.95
C VAL A 149 9.04 -3.94 -2.56
N TYR A 150 9.77 -3.00 -2.01
CA TYR A 150 10.16 -3.00 -0.60
C TYR A 150 9.09 -2.28 0.22
N THR A 151 8.68 -2.88 1.32
CA THR A 151 7.72 -2.31 2.27
C THR A 151 8.34 -2.19 3.66
N SER A 152 7.87 -1.25 4.45
CA SER A 152 8.25 -1.12 5.86
C SER A 152 7.03 -0.82 6.72
N VAL A 153 7.16 -1.08 8.02
CA VAL A 153 6.12 -0.73 8.99
C VAL A 153 6.01 0.79 9.08
N GLY A 154 5.05 1.36 8.36
CA GLY A 154 4.78 2.78 8.31
C GLY A 154 5.88 3.63 7.65
N PHE A 155 5.59 4.90 7.46
CA PHE A 155 6.53 5.89 6.95
C PHE A 155 7.41 6.47 8.06
N ASN A 156 8.72 6.47 7.85
CA ASN A 156 9.70 7.11 8.74
C ASN A 156 10.74 7.89 7.92
N ALA A 157 10.62 9.21 7.90
CA ALA A 157 11.53 10.09 7.16
C ALA A 157 12.99 9.99 7.62
N LEU A 158 13.25 9.69 8.91
CA LEU A 158 14.61 9.57 9.45
C LEU A 158 15.35 8.35 8.91
N GLN A 159 14.63 7.27 8.63
CA GLN A 159 15.20 6.02 8.14
C GLN A 159 15.15 5.89 6.61
N PHE A 160 14.46 6.82 5.93
CA PHE A 160 14.17 6.70 4.50
C PHE A 160 15.44 6.59 3.65
N LEU A 161 16.42 7.48 3.84
CA LEU A 161 17.64 7.50 3.04
C LEU A 161 18.48 6.23 3.23
N ASP A 162 18.60 5.76 4.47
CA ASP A 162 19.34 4.54 4.80
C ASP A 162 18.71 3.31 4.13
N LYS A 163 17.38 3.18 4.26
CA LYS A 163 16.65 2.09 3.64
C LYS A 163 16.68 2.16 2.11
N ALA A 164 16.46 3.34 1.54
CA ALA A 164 16.50 3.53 0.10
C ALA A 164 17.87 3.18 -0.50
N LYS A 165 18.96 3.50 0.20
CA LYS A 165 20.32 3.12 -0.20
C LYS A 165 20.56 1.62 -0.05
N LYS A 166 20.23 1.05 1.11
CA LYS A 166 20.43 -0.37 1.42
C LYS A 166 19.72 -1.28 0.44
N GLU A 167 18.48 -0.96 0.12
CA GLU A 167 17.61 -1.76 -0.75
C GLU A 167 17.75 -1.38 -2.25
N ASN A 168 18.67 -0.48 -2.62
CA ASN A 168 18.87 -0.02 -4.01
C ASN A 168 17.58 0.46 -4.68
N ILE A 169 16.79 1.25 -3.97
CA ILE A 169 15.49 1.74 -4.44
C ILE A 169 15.66 2.61 -5.68
N THR A 170 14.87 2.33 -6.73
CA THR A 170 14.87 3.10 -7.98
C THR A 170 13.77 4.14 -8.03
N TRP A 171 12.71 3.98 -7.25
CA TRP A 171 11.64 4.98 -7.17
C TRP A 171 10.80 4.84 -5.91
N TYR A 172 10.09 5.90 -5.59
CA TYR A 172 9.04 5.87 -4.57
C TYR A 172 7.91 6.83 -4.90
N SER A 173 6.77 6.62 -4.28
CA SER A 173 5.62 7.52 -4.38
C SER A 173 5.12 7.90 -3.00
N GLY A 174 4.73 9.15 -2.83
CA GLY A 174 4.23 9.65 -1.56
C GLY A 174 3.28 10.83 -1.71
N VAL A 175 2.79 11.31 -0.58
CA VAL A 175 2.02 12.56 -0.48
C VAL A 175 2.96 13.73 -0.15
N PRO A 176 2.56 15.00 -0.41
CA PRO A 176 3.44 16.15 -0.23
C PRO A 176 4.12 16.26 1.13
N THR A 177 3.44 15.92 2.21
CA THR A 177 4.00 15.96 3.58
C THR A 177 5.12 14.95 3.78
N MET A 178 5.03 13.77 3.15
CA MET A 178 6.10 12.77 3.18
C MET A 178 7.31 13.25 2.41
N HIS A 179 7.11 13.84 1.22
CA HIS A 179 8.21 14.45 0.45
C HIS A 179 8.92 15.56 1.23
N GLN A 180 8.17 16.42 1.94
CA GLN A 180 8.74 17.45 2.79
C GLN A 180 9.63 16.84 3.88
N GLY A 181 9.16 15.80 4.58
CA GLY A 181 9.94 15.10 5.59
C GLY A 181 11.23 14.49 5.05
N ILE A 182 11.14 13.81 3.90
CA ILE A 182 12.32 13.24 3.22
C ILE A 182 13.30 14.35 2.79
N LEU A 183 12.80 15.45 2.20
CA LEU A 183 13.62 16.57 1.75
C LEU A 183 14.36 17.24 2.90
N MET A 184 13.68 17.46 4.03
CA MET A 184 14.33 18.01 5.23
C MET A 184 15.49 17.13 5.72
N ARG A 185 15.32 15.81 5.65
CA ARG A 185 16.37 14.85 5.98
C ARG A 185 17.50 14.85 4.95
N ALA A 186 17.16 14.87 3.66
CA ALA A 186 18.11 14.92 2.56
C ALA A 186 19.01 16.17 2.62
N LYS A 187 18.46 17.34 2.93
CA LYS A 187 19.24 18.59 3.12
C LYS A 187 20.30 18.48 4.20
N LYS A 188 20.04 17.70 5.25
CA LYS A 188 21.02 17.45 6.33
C LYS A 188 22.03 16.35 5.99
N ASN A 189 21.79 15.56 4.94
CA ASN A 189 22.59 14.41 4.54
C ASN A 189 22.74 14.38 3.01
N MET A 190 23.20 15.50 2.45
CA MET A 190 23.26 15.73 1.00
C MET A 190 24.08 14.67 0.24
N GLU A 191 25.21 14.26 0.80
CA GLU A 191 26.06 13.26 0.18
C GLU A 191 25.34 11.90 0.06
N GLN A 192 24.68 11.48 1.12
CA GLN A 192 23.90 10.25 1.11
C GLN A 192 22.73 10.33 0.11
N ALA A 193 22.03 11.46 0.05
CA ALA A 193 20.93 11.68 -0.87
C ALA A 193 21.37 11.63 -2.35
N LYS A 194 22.55 12.20 -2.68
CA LYS A 194 23.12 12.14 -4.03
C LYS A 194 23.54 10.74 -4.47
N ASN A 195 23.80 9.86 -3.52
CA ASN A 195 24.23 8.47 -3.79
C ASN A 195 23.06 7.47 -3.83
N LEU A 196 21.81 7.94 -3.85
CA LEU A 196 20.65 7.08 -4.09
C LEU A 196 20.49 6.74 -5.58
N SER A 197 20.01 5.56 -5.87
CA SER A 197 19.74 5.07 -7.23
C SER A 197 18.37 5.46 -7.76
N LEU A 198 17.78 6.54 -7.24
CA LEU A 198 16.44 6.96 -7.63
C LEU A 198 16.38 7.40 -9.09
N ARG A 199 15.53 6.74 -9.86
CA ARG A 199 15.21 7.08 -11.25
C ARG A 199 14.17 8.20 -11.32
N PHE A 200 13.16 8.14 -10.45
CA PHE A 200 12.13 9.19 -10.32
C PHE A 200 11.45 9.15 -8.95
N ILE A 201 10.73 10.23 -8.67
CA ILE A 201 9.88 10.41 -7.50
C ILE A 201 8.49 10.78 -7.98
N ARG A 202 7.46 10.10 -7.45
CA ARG A 202 6.05 10.39 -7.79
C ARG A 202 5.35 11.04 -6.61
N SER A 203 4.70 12.17 -6.85
CA SER A 203 3.76 12.80 -5.90
C SER A 203 2.32 12.58 -6.34
N SER A 204 1.43 12.28 -5.40
CA SER A 204 0.02 12.02 -5.68
C SER A 204 -0.86 12.32 -4.46
N SER A 205 -2.18 12.24 -4.64
CA SER A 205 -3.23 12.40 -3.63
C SER A 205 -3.47 13.84 -3.14
N ALA A 206 -2.55 14.76 -3.39
CA ALA A 206 -2.72 16.20 -3.14
C ALA A 206 -1.77 17.01 -4.03
N SER A 207 -2.06 18.29 -4.20
CA SER A 207 -1.17 19.21 -4.93
C SER A 207 0.18 19.33 -4.24
N LEU A 208 1.25 19.18 -5.00
CA LEU A 208 2.61 19.37 -4.50
C LEU A 208 2.92 20.89 -4.44
N PRO A 209 3.25 21.46 -3.27
CA PRO A 209 3.64 22.86 -3.19
C PRO A 209 4.84 23.16 -4.09
N PRO A 210 4.85 24.30 -4.83
CA PRO A 210 5.95 24.65 -5.74
C PRO A 210 7.33 24.60 -5.10
N ALA A 211 7.46 25.08 -3.86
CA ALA A 211 8.72 25.04 -3.12
C ALA A 211 9.25 23.62 -2.90
N VAL A 212 8.37 22.63 -2.71
CA VAL A 212 8.76 21.22 -2.55
C VAL A 212 9.14 20.62 -3.90
N SER A 213 8.36 20.90 -4.94
CA SER A 213 8.63 20.44 -6.31
C SER A 213 9.97 20.93 -6.80
N TYR A 214 10.24 22.24 -6.67
CA TYR A 214 11.49 22.85 -7.13
C TYR A 214 12.71 22.27 -6.43
N THR A 215 12.67 22.10 -5.10
CA THR A 215 13.80 21.56 -4.34
C THR A 215 14.03 20.07 -4.55
N HIS A 216 13.02 19.27 -4.88
CA HIS A 216 13.19 17.86 -5.25
C HIS A 216 13.80 17.68 -6.64
N LEU A 217 13.41 18.52 -7.60
CA LEU A 217 13.92 18.45 -8.98
C LEU A 217 15.37 18.94 -9.10
N THR A 218 15.85 19.72 -8.14
CA THR A 218 17.23 20.24 -8.13
C THR A 218 18.19 19.44 -7.23
N LEU A 219 17.74 18.38 -6.56
CA LEU A 219 18.68 17.38 -6.04
C LEU A 219 19.35 16.75 -7.28
N PRO A 220 20.67 16.86 -7.45
CA PRO A 220 21.33 16.38 -8.64
C PRO A 220 21.21 14.85 -8.69
N THR A 221 20.20 14.38 -9.41
CA THR A 221 20.21 13.04 -9.96
C THR A 221 21.34 13.05 -11.00
N LYS A 222 22.25 12.07 -10.92
CA LYS A 222 23.28 11.92 -11.95
C LYS A 222 22.61 11.93 -13.30
N SER A 223 22.78 13.00 -14.07
CA SER A 223 22.50 12.98 -15.49
C SER A 223 23.56 12.09 -16.14
N THR A 224 23.16 10.94 -16.60
CA THR A 224 23.90 10.18 -17.63
C THR A 224 23.52 10.70 -18.98
#